data_2e17bf56ea56816a0fff3e61f012581d
#
_entry.id   2e17bf56ea56816a0fff3e61f012581d
#
_cell.length_a   1.000
_cell.length_b   1.000
_cell.length_c   1.000
_cell.angle_alpha   90.00
_cell.angle_beta   90.00
_cell.angle_gamma   90.00
#
_symmetry.space_group_name_H-M   'P 1'
#
loop_
_entity.id
_entity.type
_entity.pdbx_description
1 polymer ?
#
loop_
_entity_poly.entity_id
_entity_poly.type
_entity_poly.pdbx_seq_one_letter_code
_entity_poly.pdbx_strand_id
1 'polypeptide(L)'
;AKIPEHFEAVDKAAKKGGKTAIISVGWDPGMFSLNRLYANAILTEGKDYTFWGKGVSQGHSDAIRRLEGVKDARQYTIPVESALEEVRSGKNPELTTKQKHTRECFVVAEEGADKAKIENEIKTMPNYFSDYDTTVHFITEEEMKRDHTRLPHGGFVLRGGKTGWNKENGHVIEYSLKLDSNPEFTSSIIVSYARAAYRMNAEGQSGCKTVFDIAPGYLVAESAAELRRKYL
;
A
#
# COMPACT_ATOMS: atom_id res chain seq x y z
N ALA A 1 -2.08 2.40 -14.18
CA ALA A 1 -3.32 2.26 -13.41
C ALA A 1 -4.44 3.01 -14.15
N LYS A 2 -5.63 2.41 -14.23
CA LYS A 2 -6.81 2.98 -14.93
C LYS A 2 -7.67 3.83 -13.96
N ILE A 3 -7.03 4.54 -13.01
CA ILE A 3 -7.76 5.34 -12.01
C ILE A 3 -8.54 6.49 -12.65
N PRO A 4 -8.00 7.27 -13.60
CA PRO A 4 -8.77 8.35 -14.22
C PRO A 4 -10.05 7.86 -14.92
N GLU A 5 -9.95 6.81 -15.72
CA GLU A 5 -11.10 6.21 -16.41
C GLU A 5 -12.14 5.66 -15.43
N HIS A 6 -11.67 5.00 -14.37
CA HIS A 6 -12.54 4.49 -13.31
C HIS A 6 -13.23 5.62 -12.55
N PHE A 7 -12.50 6.71 -12.25
CA PHE A 7 -13.04 7.89 -11.60
C PHE A 7 -14.19 8.47 -12.43
N GLU A 8 -14.00 8.69 -13.72
CA GLU A 8 -15.03 9.25 -14.62
C GLU A 8 -16.29 8.37 -14.66
N ALA A 9 -16.12 7.05 -14.76
CA ALA A 9 -17.23 6.12 -14.79
C ALA A 9 -18.04 6.15 -13.47
N VAL A 10 -17.36 6.16 -12.32
CA VAL A 10 -17.97 6.23 -11.00
C VAL A 10 -18.62 7.60 -10.77
N ASP A 11 -17.98 8.69 -11.18
CA ASP A 11 -18.51 10.05 -11.05
C ASP A 11 -19.84 10.21 -11.79
N LYS A 12 -19.89 9.77 -13.05
CA LYS A 12 -21.11 9.79 -13.85
C LYS A 12 -22.26 9.00 -13.19
N ALA A 13 -21.95 7.80 -12.67
CA ALA A 13 -22.95 6.97 -12.01
C ALA A 13 -23.43 7.58 -10.68
N ALA A 14 -22.50 8.09 -9.86
CA ALA A 14 -22.79 8.73 -8.58
C ALA A 14 -23.64 9.99 -8.74
N LYS A 15 -23.28 10.87 -9.68
CA LYS A 15 -24.07 12.07 -10.02
C LYS A 15 -25.48 11.73 -10.49
N LYS A 16 -25.62 10.74 -11.37
CA LYS A 16 -26.93 10.27 -11.84
C LYS A 16 -27.79 9.75 -10.69
N GLY A 17 -27.20 9.10 -9.70
CA GLY A 17 -27.90 8.59 -8.52
C GLY A 17 -28.06 9.57 -7.37
N GLY A 18 -27.53 10.81 -7.48
CA GLY A 18 -27.50 11.77 -6.37
C GLY A 18 -26.71 11.28 -5.17
N LYS A 19 -25.65 10.48 -5.39
CA LYS A 19 -24.84 9.85 -4.35
C LYS A 19 -23.40 10.35 -4.35
N THR A 20 -22.76 10.24 -3.19
CA THR A 20 -21.31 10.45 -3.05
C THR A 20 -20.60 9.10 -3.07
N ALA A 21 -19.63 8.96 -3.95
CA ALA A 21 -18.73 7.82 -4.00
C ALA A 21 -17.30 8.25 -3.68
N ILE A 22 -16.55 7.46 -2.93
CA ILE A 22 -15.14 7.72 -2.67
C ILE A 22 -14.33 6.51 -3.12
N ILE A 23 -13.36 6.71 -4.00
CA ILE A 23 -12.48 5.66 -4.52
C ILE A 23 -11.05 5.81 -4.01
N SER A 24 -10.22 4.80 -4.25
CA SER A 24 -8.82 4.75 -3.80
C SER A 24 -8.68 4.85 -2.28
N VAL A 25 -9.60 4.21 -1.57
CA VAL A 25 -9.66 4.18 -0.11
C VAL A 25 -8.99 2.92 0.41
N GLY A 26 -7.94 3.12 1.19
CA GLY A 26 -7.17 2.09 1.85
C GLY A 26 -5.95 2.71 2.51
N TRP A 27 -4.99 1.87 2.91
CA TRP A 27 -3.74 2.42 3.40
C TRP A 27 -2.75 2.69 2.25
N ASP A 28 -2.76 1.88 1.15
CA ASP A 28 -2.08 2.19 -0.10
C ASP A 28 -2.74 1.45 -1.29
N PRO A 29 -3.44 2.16 -2.18
CA PRO A 29 -3.63 3.62 -2.20
C PRO A 29 -4.58 4.13 -1.09
N GLY A 30 -4.42 5.38 -0.72
CA GLY A 30 -5.22 6.09 0.26
C GLY A 30 -4.37 6.83 1.27
N MET A 31 -4.14 6.27 2.45
CA MET A 31 -3.39 6.90 3.54
C MET A 31 -1.95 7.24 3.12
N PHE A 32 -1.23 6.31 2.51
CA PHE A 32 0.11 6.55 1.98
C PHE A 32 0.11 7.54 0.80
N SER A 33 -0.98 7.59 0.03
CA SER A 33 -1.13 8.58 -1.04
C SER A 33 -1.22 9.99 -0.46
N LEU A 34 -1.96 10.19 0.63
CA LEU A 34 -2.00 11.46 1.38
C LEU A 34 -0.63 11.81 1.96
N ASN A 35 0.06 10.84 2.54
CA ASN A 35 1.38 11.06 3.11
C ASN A 35 2.39 11.52 2.05
N ARG A 36 2.38 10.90 0.86
CA ARG A 36 3.18 11.36 -0.29
C ARG A 36 2.82 12.77 -0.72
N LEU A 37 1.52 13.08 -0.82
CA LEU A 37 1.04 14.40 -1.20
C LEU A 37 1.50 15.48 -0.20
N TYR A 38 1.29 15.25 1.10
CA TYR A 38 1.72 16.19 2.15
C TYR A 38 3.23 16.40 2.17
N ALA A 39 4.00 15.32 2.08
CA ALA A 39 5.45 15.39 2.04
C ALA A 39 5.94 16.20 0.83
N ASN A 40 5.34 15.97 -0.35
CA ASN A 40 5.65 16.72 -1.57
C ASN A 40 5.25 18.20 -1.48
N ALA A 41 4.12 18.52 -0.85
CA ALA A 41 3.68 19.90 -0.67
C ALA A 41 4.61 20.70 0.25
N ILE A 42 5.20 20.04 1.25
CA ILE A 42 6.10 20.67 2.24
C ILE A 42 7.52 20.78 1.70
N LEU A 43 8.05 19.70 1.11
CA LEU A 43 9.39 19.65 0.52
C LEU A 43 9.26 19.52 -1.00
N THR A 44 8.96 20.63 -1.68
CA THR A 44 8.71 20.67 -3.13
C THR A 44 9.89 20.17 -3.95
N GLU A 45 11.13 20.48 -3.51
CA GLU A 45 12.35 19.94 -4.08
C GLU A 45 12.81 18.71 -3.29
N GLY A 46 12.44 17.52 -3.77
CA GLY A 46 12.77 16.29 -3.09
C GLY A 46 12.39 15.06 -3.90
N LYS A 47 12.63 13.90 -3.32
CA LYS A 47 12.35 12.59 -3.94
C LYS A 47 11.54 11.72 -3.00
N ASP A 48 10.51 11.10 -3.54
CA ASP A 48 9.65 10.18 -2.79
C ASP A 48 10.12 8.74 -2.92
N TYR A 49 10.00 8.03 -1.82
CA TYR A 49 10.26 6.59 -1.73
C TYR A 49 9.09 5.92 -1.03
N THR A 50 8.72 4.76 -1.52
CA THR A 50 7.81 3.86 -0.82
C THR A 50 8.45 2.50 -0.68
N PHE A 51 8.50 2.00 0.55
CA PHE A 51 8.92 0.66 0.88
C PHE A 51 7.73 -0.07 1.51
N TRP A 52 7.34 -1.21 0.93
CA TRP A 52 6.28 -2.06 1.46
C TRP A 52 6.87 -3.24 2.21
N GLY A 53 6.25 -3.61 3.33
CA GLY A 53 6.62 -4.78 4.10
C GLY A 53 7.12 -4.44 5.51
N LYS A 54 7.55 -5.43 6.25
CA LYS A 54 7.47 -6.86 5.90
C LYS A 54 6.00 -7.29 5.90
N GLY A 55 5.49 -7.87 4.79
CA GLY A 55 4.08 -8.21 4.78
C GLY A 55 3.61 -9.08 3.63
N VAL A 56 2.48 -9.77 3.90
CA VAL A 56 1.84 -10.68 2.96
C VAL A 56 1.08 -9.91 1.89
N SER A 57 1.48 -10.07 0.63
CA SER A 57 0.70 -9.60 -0.51
C SER A 57 -0.32 -10.65 -0.94
N GLN A 58 -1.59 -10.36 -0.72
CA GLN A 58 -2.68 -11.30 -1.08
C GLN A 58 -2.77 -11.49 -2.59
N GLY A 59 -2.66 -10.42 -3.38
CA GLY A 59 -2.73 -10.52 -4.85
C GLY A 59 -1.59 -11.34 -5.45
N HIS A 60 -0.35 -11.19 -4.93
CA HIS A 60 0.77 -12.01 -5.36
C HIS A 60 0.64 -13.45 -4.90
N SER A 61 0.17 -13.68 -3.68
CA SER A 61 -0.11 -15.04 -3.18
C SER A 61 -1.18 -15.73 -4.02
N ASP A 62 -2.21 -15.02 -4.43
CA ASP A 62 -3.27 -15.53 -5.29
C ASP A 62 -2.75 -15.87 -6.70
N ALA A 63 -1.86 -15.05 -7.26
CA ALA A 63 -1.23 -15.35 -8.54
C ALA A 63 -0.43 -16.66 -8.50
N ILE A 64 0.29 -16.93 -7.41
CA ILE A 64 1.03 -18.19 -7.23
C ILE A 64 0.05 -19.37 -7.08
N ARG A 65 -1.03 -19.22 -6.31
CA ARG A 65 -2.03 -20.29 -6.13
C ARG A 65 -2.75 -20.72 -7.40
N ARG A 66 -2.67 -19.92 -8.46
CA ARG A 66 -3.26 -20.27 -9.77
C ARG A 66 -2.33 -21.08 -10.67
N LEU A 67 -1.07 -21.26 -10.26
CA LEU A 67 -0.14 -22.11 -11.01
C LEU A 67 -0.51 -23.59 -10.84
N GLU A 68 -0.31 -24.34 -11.92
CA GLU A 68 -0.52 -25.80 -11.92
C GLU A 68 0.40 -26.47 -10.87
N GLY A 69 -0.14 -27.39 -10.08
CA GLY A 69 0.60 -28.10 -9.04
C GLY A 69 0.82 -27.32 -7.74
N VAL A 70 0.21 -26.14 -7.59
CA VAL A 70 0.26 -25.35 -6.34
C VAL A 70 -1.03 -25.53 -5.56
N LYS A 71 -0.95 -26.04 -4.33
CA LYS A 71 -2.08 -26.21 -3.41
C LYS A 71 -2.37 -24.97 -2.57
N ASP A 72 -1.34 -24.31 -2.02
CA ASP A 72 -1.44 -23.04 -1.30
C ASP A 72 -0.13 -22.25 -1.41
N ALA A 73 -0.22 -20.94 -1.23
CA ALA A 73 0.95 -20.08 -1.24
C ALA A 73 0.76 -18.82 -0.40
N ARG A 74 1.89 -18.32 0.15
CA ARG A 74 2.01 -16.99 0.77
C ARG A 74 3.23 -16.29 0.21
N GLN A 75 3.05 -15.05 -0.21
CA GLN A 75 4.15 -14.21 -0.67
C GLN A 75 4.34 -13.04 0.26
N TYR A 76 5.59 -12.84 0.67
CA TYR A 76 6.02 -11.71 1.50
C TYR A 76 6.84 -10.72 0.69
N THR A 77 6.46 -9.45 0.78
CA THR A 77 7.29 -8.34 0.32
C THR A 77 8.18 -7.89 1.46
N ILE A 78 9.48 -7.78 1.21
CA ILE A 78 10.47 -7.44 2.23
C ILE A 78 11.27 -6.25 1.73
N PRO A 79 11.29 -5.11 2.46
CA PRO A 79 12.13 -3.99 2.12
C PRO A 79 13.60 -4.34 2.29
N VAL A 80 14.44 -3.84 1.40
CA VAL A 80 15.89 -3.94 1.53
C VAL A 80 16.36 -2.89 2.53
N GLU A 81 16.78 -3.34 3.72
CA GLU A 81 17.08 -2.47 4.85
C GLU A 81 18.19 -1.46 4.53
N SER A 82 19.24 -1.86 3.83
CA SER A 82 20.33 -0.96 3.44
C SER A 82 19.85 0.19 2.53
N ALA A 83 18.90 -0.07 1.63
CA ALA A 83 18.31 0.96 0.78
C ALA A 83 17.41 1.91 1.60
N LEU A 84 16.66 1.36 2.55
CA LEU A 84 15.82 2.14 3.46
C LEU A 84 16.67 3.08 4.33
N GLU A 85 17.74 2.58 4.93
CA GLU A 85 18.66 3.38 5.74
C GLU A 85 19.40 4.43 4.90
N GLU A 86 19.74 4.14 3.66
CA GLU A 86 20.33 5.12 2.76
C GLU A 86 19.39 6.31 2.51
N VAL A 87 18.11 6.05 2.31
CA VAL A 87 17.09 7.11 2.18
C VAL A 87 16.93 7.87 3.50
N ARG A 88 16.86 7.19 4.64
CA ARG A 88 16.77 7.79 5.98
C ARG A 88 17.94 8.72 6.30
N SER A 89 19.11 8.42 5.76
CA SER A 89 20.29 9.28 5.94
C SER A 89 20.23 10.61 5.17
N GLY A 90 19.15 10.87 4.43
CA GLY A 90 18.97 12.08 3.61
C GLY A 90 19.65 12.03 2.24
N LYS A 91 20.31 10.93 1.89
CA LYS A 91 20.73 10.67 0.52
C LYS A 91 19.50 10.35 -0.30
N ASN A 92 19.42 10.88 -1.50
CA ASN A 92 18.31 10.63 -2.41
C ASN A 92 18.75 9.68 -3.56
N PRO A 93 19.03 8.39 -3.26
CA PRO A 93 19.55 7.45 -4.24
C PRO A 93 18.55 7.18 -5.38
N GLU A 94 19.06 6.84 -6.56
CA GLU A 94 18.25 6.21 -7.60
C GLU A 94 18.16 4.71 -7.28
N LEU A 95 16.94 4.25 -6.97
CA LEU A 95 16.68 2.86 -6.60
C LEU A 95 15.75 2.20 -7.60
N THR A 96 16.19 1.09 -8.17
CA THR A 96 15.34 0.20 -8.95
C THR A 96 14.38 -0.57 -8.03
N THR A 97 13.36 -1.18 -8.62
CA THR A 97 12.41 -2.05 -7.91
C THR A 97 13.14 -3.13 -7.10
N LYS A 98 14.11 -3.78 -7.72
CA LYS A 98 14.94 -4.84 -7.16
C LYS A 98 15.79 -4.39 -5.96
N GLN A 99 16.29 -3.15 -6.01
CA GLN A 99 17.07 -2.57 -4.92
C GLN A 99 16.21 -2.16 -3.72
N LYS A 100 14.90 -1.96 -3.92
CA LYS A 100 13.99 -1.58 -2.83
C LYS A 100 13.38 -2.77 -2.10
N HIS A 101 13.10 -3.86 -2.80
CA HIS A 101 12.36 -4.99 -2.23
C HIS A 101 12.88 -6.33 -2.75
N THR A 102 12.84 -7.31 -1.86
CA THR A 102 12.91 -8.74 -2.20
C THR A 102 11.54 -9.39 -2.03
N ARG A 103 11.41 -10.61 -2.57
CA ARG A 103 10.21 -11.44 -2.47
C ARG A 103 10.57 -12.78 -1.83
N GLU A 104 9.80 -13.18 -0.82
CA GLU A 104 9.83 -14.54 -0.30
C GLU A 104 8.48 -15.20 -0.53
N CYS A 105 8.49 -16.37 -1.14
CA CYS A 105 7.32 -17.16 -1.47
C CYS A 105 7.37 -18.48 -0.73
N PHE A 106 6.36 -18.78 0.07
CA PHE A 106 6.17 -20.06 0.74
C PHE A 106 5.06 -20.79 -0.01
N VAL A 107 5.38 -21.98 -0.53
CA VAL A 107 4.51 -22.71 -1.46
C VAL A 107 4.29 -24.12 -0.97
N VAL A 108 3.03 -24.53 -0.88
CA VAL A 108 2.62 -25.93 -0.71
C VAL A 108 2.34 -26.47 -2.08
N ALA A 109 3.19 -27.38 -2.55
CA ALA A 109 3.01 -28.07 -3.83
C ALA A 109 2.10 -29.29 -3.67
N GLU A 110 1.37 -29.64 -4.74
CA GLU A 110 0.65 -30.92 -4.82
C GLU A 110 1.60 -32.10 -4.85
N GLU A 111 1.12 -33.26 -4.47
CA GLU A 111 1.91 -34.48 -4.50
C GLU A 111 2.37 -34.81 -5.94
N GLY A 112 3.66 -35.05 -6.13
CA GLY A 112 4.25 -35.31 -7.45
C GLY A 112 4.44 -34.09 -8.36
N ALA A 113 4.10 -32.89 -7.92
CA ALA A 113 4.30 -31.67 -8.70
C ALA A 113 5.78 -31.37 -8.97
N ASP A 114 6.06 -30.86 -10.15
CA ASP A 114 7.40 -30.40 -10.53
C ASP A 114 7.75 -29.06 -9.85
N LYS A 115 8.42 -29.16 -8.69
CA LYS A 115 8.82 -27.99 -7.91
C LYS A 115 9.77 -27.04 -8.66
N ALA A 116 10.62 -27.58 -9.55
CA ALA A 116 11.55 -26.75 -10.32
C ALA A 116 10.79 -25.94 -11.38
N LYS A 117 9.79 -26.54 -12.03
CA LYS A 117 8.87 -25.83 -12.95
C LYS A 117 8.11 -24.72 -12.22
N ILE A 118 7.52 -25.02 -11.06
CA ILE A 118 6.77 -24.03 -10.26
C ILE A 118 7.67 -22.87 -9.83
N GLU A 119 8.87 -23.15 -9.33
CA GLU A 119 9.81 -22.10 -8.92
C GLU A 119 10.19 -21.20 -10.11
N ASN A 120 10.47 -21.78 -11.26
CA ASN A 120 10.79 -21.01 -12.46
C ASN A 120 9.61 -20.14 -12.92
N GLU A 121 8.39 -20.70 -12.94
CA GLU A 121 7.18 -19.95 -13.31
C GLU A 121 6.92 -18.77 -12.36
N ILE A 122 7.14 -18.94 -11.06
CA ILE A 122 7.04 -17.86 -10.09
C ILE A 122 8.08 -16.79 -10.41
N LYS A 123 9.36 -17.13 -10.46
CA LYS A 123 10.45 -16.17 -10.62
C LYS A 123 10.38 -15.37 -11.93
N THR A 124 9.80 -15.96 -12.98
CA THR A 124 9.69 -15.35 -14.31
C THR A 124 8.34 -14.69 -14.58
N MET A 125 7.39 -14.76 -13.63
CA MET A 125 6.04 -14.22 -13.81
C MET A 125 6.04 -12.71 -14.02
N PRO A 126 5.60 -12.24 -15.20
CA PRO A 126 5.59 -10.81 -15.53
C PRO A 126 4.68 -10.01 -14.61
N ASN A 127 5.06 -8.77 -14.31
CA ASN A 127 4.35 -7.82 -13.45
C ASN A 127 4.25 -8.20 -11.96
N TYR A 128 4.68 -9.40 -11.57
CA TYR A 128 4.62 -9.89 -10.19
C TYR A 128 6.00 -10.12 -9.59
N PHE A 129 6.85 -10.90 -10.28
CA PHE A 129 8.11 -11.39 -9.71
C PHE A 129 9.34 -11.16 -10.58
N SER A 130 9.20 -11.04 -11.89
CA SER A 130 10.32 -10.95 -12.85
C SER A 130 11.29 -9.79 -12.57
N ASP A 131 10.80 -8.71 -11.95
CA ASP A 131 11.59 -7.52 -11.62
C ASP A 131 12.19 -7.54 -10.21
N TYR A 132 12.10 -8.68 -9.50
CA TYR A 132 12.53 -8.81 -8.10
C TYR A 132 13.50 -9.97 -7.89
N ASP A 133 14.32 -9.87 -6.85
CA ASP A 133 14.98 -11.02 -6.29
C ASP A 133 13.96 -11.82 -5.48
N THR A 134 13.62 -13.01 -6.01
CA THR A 134 12.58 -13.87 -5.46
C THR A 134 13.15 -15.18 -4.97
N THR A 135 12.89 -15.51 -3.70
CA THR A 135 13.20 -16.82 -3.09
C THR A 135 11.90 -17.60 -2.95
N VAL A 136 11.95 -18.88 -3.32
CA VAL A 136 10.80 -19.80 -3.20
C VAL A 136 11.17 -20.92 -2.22
N HIS A 137 10.33 -21.10 -1.21
CA HIS A 137 10.41 -22.14 -0.20
C HIS A 137 9.24 -23.10 -0.38
N PHE A 138 9.52 -24.38 -0.61
CA PHE A 138 8.48 -25.41 -0.58
C PHE A 138 8.33 -25.95 0.83
N ILE A 139 7.12 -25.83 1.37
CA ILE A 139 6.76 -26.20 2.75
C ILE A 139 5.57 -27.14 2.77
N THR A 140 5.31 -27.75 3.92
CA THR A 140 4.13 -28.60 4.15
C THR A 140 2.88 -27.76 4.47
N GLU A 141 1.70 -28.40 4.41
CA GLU A 141 0.45 -27.75 4.82
C GLU A 141 0.45 -27.43 6.32
N GLU A 142 1.07 -28.27 7.15
CA GLU A 142 1.20 -28.07 8.59
C GLU A 142 2.05 -26.83 8.89
N GLU A 143 3.17 -26.67 8.18
CA GLU A 143 4.02 -25.47 8.29
C GLU A 143 3.27 -24.22 7.81
N MET A 144 2.56 -24.30 6.70
CA MET A 144 1.71 -23.19 6.20
C MET A 144 0.68 -22.78 7.24
N LYS A 145 -0.03 -23.73 7.85
CA LYS A 145 -1.03 -23.46 8.88
C LYS A 145 -0.45 -22.93 10.18
N ARG A 146 0.74 -23.40 10.57
CA ARG A 146 1.40 -22.97 11.80
C ARG A 146 2.00 -21.58 11.68
N ASP A 147 2.70 -21.30 10.59
CA ASP A 147 3.62 -20.15 10.49
C ASP A 147 3.11 -19.02 9.59
N HIS A 148 2.14 -19.29 8.69
CA HIS A 148 1.74 -18.36 7.63
C HIS A 148 0.25 -18.03 7.59
N THR A 149 -0.45 -18.16 8.73
CA THR A 149 -1.90 -17.86 8.83
C THR A 149 -2.21 -16.38 9.00
N ARG A 150 -1.28 -15.63 9.59
CA ARG A 150 -1.45 -14.19 9.80
C ARG A 150 -1.21 -13.41 8.52
N LEU A 151 -1.81 -12.24 8.43
CA LEU A 151 -1.70 -11.33 7.30
C LEU A 151 -1.07 -9.99 7.71
N PRO A 152 0.14 -9.99 8.31
CA PRO A 152 0.82 -8.74 8.66
C PRO A 152 1.20 -7.99 7.39
N HIS A 153 1.25 -6.67 7.48
CA HIS A 153 1.77 -5.82 6.43
C HIS A 153 2.27 -4.49 7.00
N GLY A 154 2.51 -3.53 6.13
CA GLY A 154 2.92 -2.19 6.47
C GLY A 154 3.93 -1.65 5.47
N GLY A 155 4.67 -0.65 5.91
CA GLY A 155 5.70 -0.05 5.08
C GLY A 155 6.03 1.36 5.50
N PHE A 156 6.74 2.03 4.62
CA PHE A 156 7.26 3.38 4.84
C PHE A 156 7.02 4.24 3.60
N VAL A 157 6.61 5.48 3.83
CA VAL A 157 6.67 6.56 2.83
C VAL A 157 7.71 7.54 3.34
N LEU A 158 8.74 7.78 2.54
CA LEU A 158 9.79 8.73 2.86
C LEU A 158 9.88 9.78 1.76
N ARG A 159 10.23 10.99 2.16
CA ARG A 159 10.64 12.04 1.24
C ARG A 159 11.91 12.69 1.77
N GLY A 160 12.98 12.57 1.00
CA GLY A 160 14.18 13.35 1.19
C GLY A 160 14.10 14.65 0.37
N GLY A 161 14.39 15.77 0.97
CA GLY A 161 14.35 17.07 0.29
C GLY A 161 15.27 18.09 0.92
N LYS A 162 15.37 19.25 0.30
CA LYS A 162 16.24 20.33 0.75
C LYS A 162 15.49 21.66 0.79
N THR A 163 15.92 22.53 1.71
CA THR A 163 15.48 23.93 1.82
C THR A 163 16.68 24.87 1.89
N GLY A 164 16.41 26.17 1.81
CA GLY A 164 17.43 27.23 1.73
C GLY A 164 17.73 27.64 0.29
N TRP A 165 18.20 28.87 0.12
CA TRP A 165 18.48 29.43 -1.22
C TRP A 165 19.53 28.61 -2.01
N ASN A 166 20.51 28.03 -1.28
CA ASN A 166 21.56 27.18 -1.83
C ASN A 166 21.31 25.69 -1.57
N LYS A 167 20.09 25.30 -1.14
CA LYS A 167 19.74 23.90 -0.80
C LYS A 167 20.63 23.30 0.28
N GLU A 168 21.04 24.13 1.23
CA GLU A 168 22.00 23.80 2.27
C GLU A 168 21.41 22.93 3.40
N ASN A 169 20.08 23.00 3.62
CA ASN A 169 19.41 22.28 4.70
C ASN A 169 18.75 21.00 4.18
N GLY A 170 19.24 19.85 4.60
CA GLY A 170 18.65 18.55 4.27
C GLY A 170 17.55 18.14 5.25
N HIS A 171 16.46 17.57 4.74
CA HIS A 171 15.33 17.09 5.54
C HIS A 171 14.87 15.72 5.05
N VAL A 172 14.36 14.92 5.97
CA VAL A 172 13.66 13.66 5.68
C VAL A 172 12.32 13.66 6.41
N ILE A 173 11.24 13.44 5.67
CA ILE A 173 9.93 13.14 6.23
C ILE A 173 9.72 11.64 6.09
N GLU A 174 9.34 10.98 7.18
CA GLU A 174 9.02 9.55 7.17
C GLU A 174 7.66 9.30 7.82
N TYR A 175 6.83 8.54 7.13
CA TYR A 175 5.60 7.94 7.65
C TYR A 175 5.77 6.43 7.67
N SER A 176 5.54 5.82 8.83
CA SER A 176 5.68 4.39 9.06
C SER A 176 4.34 3.76 9.42
N LEU A 177 4.09 2.57 8.90
CA LEU A 177 2.90 1.80 9.18
C LEU A 177 3.26 0.34 9.46
N LYS A 178 2.81 -0.19 10.60
CA LYS A 178 2.95 -1.59 10.98
C LYS A 178 1.58 -2.17 11.29
N LEU A 179 1.20 -3.22 10.57
CA LEU A 179 -0.11 -3.85 10.65
C LEU A 179 0.03 -5.31 11.06
N ASP A 180 -0.66 -5.72 12.09
CA ASP A 180 -0.79 -7.13 12.46
C ASP A 180 -1.79 -7.87 11.55
N SER A 181 -2.81 -7.13 11.06
CA SER A 181 -3.81 -7.62 10.13
C SER A 181 -4.12 -6.56 9.07
N ASN A 182 -3.65 -6.80 7.85
CA ASN A 182 -3.92 -5.91 6.71
C ASN A 182 -5.44 -5.75 6.44
N PRO A 183 -6.25 -6.82 6.35
CA PRO A 183 -7.68 -6.67 6.05
C PRO A 183 -8.44 -5.91 7.12
N GLU A 184 -8.18 -6.13 8.40
CA GLU A 184 -8.87 -5.43 9.50
C GLU A 184 -8.52 -3.94 9.52
N PHE A 185 -7.25 -3.61 9.37
CA PHE A 185 -6.83 -2.21 9.31
C PHE A 185 -7.44 -1.49 8.09
N THR A 186 -7.42 -2.13 6.93
CA THR A 186 -8.03 -1.59 5.71
C THR A 186 -9.54 -1.37 5.91
N SER A 187 -10.23 -2.30 6.57
CA SER A 187 -11.65 -2.17 6.90
C SER A 187 -11.92 -0.94 7.79
N SER A 188 -11.05 -0.67 8.77
CA SER A 188 -11.16 0.52 9.63
C SER A 188 -11.03 1.82 8.83
N ILE A 189 -10.12 1.87 7.85
CA ILE A 189 -10.02 3.01 6.95
C ILE A 189 -11.31 3.16 6.13
N ILE A 190 -11.80 2.07 5.53
CA ILE A 190 -13.01 2.10 4.71
C ILE A 190 -14.21 2.62 5.51
N VAL A 191 -14.38 2.19 6.77
CA VAL A 191 -15.45 2.69 7.64
C VAL A 191 -15.34 4.19 7.89
N SER A 192 -14.13 4.71 8.10
CA SER A 192 -13.91 6.16 8.27
C SER A 192 -14.31 6.95 7.04
N TYR A 193 -13.94 6.48 5.84
CA TYR A 193 -14.35 7.11 4.59
C TYR A 193 -15.82 6.89 4.24
N ALA A 194 -16.44 5.79 4.66
CA ALA A 194 -17.89 5.62 4.54
C ALA A 194 -18.66 6.68 5.34
N ARG A 195 -18.17 7.02 6.55
CA ARG A 195 -18.70 8.14 7.34
C ARG A 195 -18.57 9.46 6.60
N ALA A 196 -17.44 9.72 5.98
CA ALA A 196 -17.23 10.92 5.17
C ALA A 196 -18.19 10.97 3.99
N ALA A 197 -18.33 9.88 3.23
CA ALA A 197 -19.25 9.79 2.10
C ALA A 197 -20.70 10.07 2.51
N TYR A 198 -21.15 9.50 3.65
CA TYR A 198 -22.47 9.72 4.19
C TYR A 198 -22.72 11.21 4.52
N ARG A 199 -21.79 11.85 5.23
CA ARG A 199 -21.90 13.26 5.64
C ARG A 199 -21.90 14.19 4.44
N MET A 200 -20.98 13.99 3.50
CA MET A 200 -20.91 14.79 2.28
C MET A 200 -22.18 14.64 1.44
N ASN A 201 -22.74 13.43 1.36
CA ASN A 201 -24.00 13.21 0.66
C ASN A 201 -25.18 13.91 1.36
N ALA A 202 -25.23 13.88 2.69
CA ALA A 202 -26.26 14.59 3.47
C ALA A 202 -26.18 16.12 3.30
N GLU A 203 -25.01 16.66 3.00
CA GLU A 203 -24.78 18.07 2.66
C GLU A 203 -25.07 18.40 1.18
N GLY A 204 -25.60 17.46 0.41
CA GLY A 204 -25.94 17.64 -1.00
C GLY A 204 -24.77 17.47 -1.97
N GLN A 205 -23.62 17.06 -1.51
CA GLN A 205 -22.49 16.77 -2.39
C GLN A 205 -22.70 15.41 -3.08
N SER A 206 -22.62 15.40 -4.40
CA SER A 206 -22.72 14.18 -5.20
C SER A 206 -21.51 14.02 -6.13
N GLY A 207 -21.33 12.83 -6.70
CA GLY A 207 -20.24 12.51 -7.60
C GLY A 207 -19.13 11.70 -6.93
N CYS A 208 -18.07 11.45 -7.69
CA CYS A 208 -16.91 10.72 -7.23
C CYS A 208 -15.89 11.65 -6.56
N LYS A 209 -15.28 11.14 -5.51
CA LYS A 209 -14.19 11.77 -4.76
C LYS A 209 -13.05 10.76 -4.61
N THR A 210 -11.87 11.26 -4.32
CA THR A 210 -10.72 10.47 -3.85
C THR A 210 -10.37 10.87 -2.42
N VAL A 211 -9.40 10.21 -1.82
CA VAL A 211 -8.88 10.61 -0.49
C VAL A 211 -8.35 12.05 -0.47
N PHE A 212 -7.98 12.62 -1.61
CA PHE A 212 -7.48 13.99 -1.71
C PHE A 212 -8.57 15.07 -1.56
N ASP A 213 -9.82 14.68 -1.75
CA ASP A 213 -10.96 15.60 -1.71
C ASP A 213 -11.65 15.66 -0.34
N ILE A 214 -11.16 14.83 0.63
CA ILE A 214 -11.83 14.66 1.91
C ILE A 214 -11.09 15.44 3.00
N ALA A 215 -11.75 16.45 3.55
CA ALA A 215 -11.21 17.13 4.74
C ALA A 215 -11.20 16.17 5.94
N PRO A 216 -10.12 16.14 6.74
CA PRO A 216 -9.98 15.19 7.86
C PRO A 216 -11.14 15.18 8.86
N GLY A 217 -11.80 16.31 9.05
CA GLY A 217 -12.97 16.43 9.95
C GLY A 217 -14.16 15.56 9.55
N TYR A 218 -14.30 15.15 8.27
CA TYR A 218 -15.33 14.21 7.84
C TYR A 218 -15.08 12.78 8.29
N LEU A 219 -13.82 12.41 8.57
CA LEU A 219 -13.43 11.03 8.87
C LEU A 219 -13.76 10.60 10.31
N VAL A 220 -13.91 11.54 11.23
CA VAL A 220 -14.10 11.29 12.66
C VAL A 220 -15.51 11.63 13.12
N ALA A 221 -15.92 11.10 14.29
CA ALA A 221 -17.24 11.34 14.86
C ALA A 221 -17.35 12.68 15.60
N GLU A 222 -16.23 13.20 16.09
CA GLU A 222 -16.15 14.41 16.89
C GLU A 222 -16.56 15.67 16.13
N SER A 223 -17.08 16.65 16.88
CA SER A 223 -17.38 17.99 16.35
C SER A 223 -16.11 18.78 16.03
N ALA A 224 -16.23 19.76 15.14
CA ALA A 224 -15.12 20.65 14.80
C ALA A 224 -14.53 21.40 16.03
N ALA A 225 -15.36 21.69 17.03
CA ALA A 225 -14.90 22.29 18.28
C ALA A 225 -14.04 21.34 19.11
N GLU A 226 -14.45 20.08 19.19
CA GLU A 226 -13.67 19.03 19.88
C GLU A 226 -12.35 18.74 19.19
N LEU A 227 -12.34 18.69 17.86
CA LEU A 227 -11.10 18.50 17.09
C LEU A 227 -10.11 19.62 17.34
N ARG A 228 -10.54 20.88 17.31
CA ARG A 228 -9.67 22.01 17.65
C ARG A 228 -9.11 21.91 19.06
N ARG A 229 -9.93 21.52 20.02
CA ARG A 229 -9.52 21.37 21.43
C ARG A 229 -8.52 20.23 21.63
N LYS A 230 -8.65 19.12 20.86
CA LYS A 230 -7.84 17.90 21.04
C LYS A 230 -6.50 17.95 20.28
N TYR A 231 -6.49 18.57 19.10
CA TYR A 231 -5.40 18.39 18.15
C TYR A 231 -4.70 19.69 17.73
N LEU A 232 -5.21 20.84 18.17
CA LEU A 232 -4.59 22.15 18.00
C LEU A 232 -4.34 22.83 19.34
#